data_ade13dff98a160ae0ec57bd7d51e2d8d
#
_entry.id   ade13dff98a160ae0ec57bd7d51e2d8d
#
_cell.length_a   1.000
_cell.length_b   1.000
_cell.length_c   1.000
_cell.angle_alpha   90.00
_cell.angle_beta   90.00
_cell.angle_gamma   90.00
#
_symmetry.space_group_name_H-M   'P 1'
#
loop_
_entity.id
_entity.type
_entity.pdbx_description
1 polymer ?
#
loop_
_entity_poly.entity_id
_entity_poly.type
_entity_poly.pdbx_seq_one_letter_code
_entity_poly.pdbx_strand_id
1 'polypeptide(L)'
;MRPRHAPAALWLAAGLLAAGASAAPDPAALQRGEQVYARCAACHAIEGNRTGPQHCGLWGRRAGTAQGYSTYSKALRDSAIVWDERSLNVFLKDPMKTVPGTAMGYAGVKDDGERADLIAWLKEATRPGKACQLLP
;
A
#
# COMPACT_ATOMS: atom_id res chain seq x y z
N MET A 1 6.29 76.51 1.74
CA MET A 1 5.83 75.32 1.04
C MET A 1 6.43 74.09 1.73
N ARG A 2 5.62 73.24 2.40
CA ARG A 2 6.09 72.04 3.06
C ARG A 2 5.60 70.80 2.27
N PRO A 3 6.42 69.83 1.94
CA PRO A 3 5.96 68.61 1.27
C PRO A 3 5.24 67.66 2.24
N ARG A 4 4.08 67.19 1.82
CA ARG A 4 3.23 66.22 2.51
C ARG A 4 3.77 64.82 2.22
N HIS A 5 4.22 64.08 3.26
CA HIS A 5 4.58 62.70 3.19
C HIS A 5 3.29 61.82 3.26
N ALA A 6 3.02 61.05 2.24
CA ALA A 6 1.99 60.04 2.26
C ALA A 6 2.49 58.76 2.93
N PRO A 7 1.73 58.07 3.79
CA PRO A 7 2.14 56.79 4.36
C PRO A 7 1.96 55.67 3.35
N ALA A 8 3.01 54.91 3.13
CA ALA A 8 2.98 53.65 2.37
C ALA A 8 2.23 52.59 3.15
N ALA A 9 1.10 52.12 2.64
CA ALA A 9 0.37 51.00 3.23
C ALA A 9 1.06 49.68 2.86
N LEU A 10 1.65 49.01 3.85
CA LEU A 10 2.13 47.64 3.70
C LEU A 10 0.93 46.68 3.68
N TRP A 11 0.70 46.07 2.55
CA TRP A 11 -0.22 44.94 2.42
C TRP A 11 0.49 43.65 2.84
N LEU A 12 0.19 43.16 4.02
CA LEU A 12 0.60 41.82 4.45
C LEU A 12 -0.31 40.79 3.77
N ALA A 13 0.20 40.15 2.73
CA ALA A 13 -0.46 39.01 2.10
C ALA A 13 -0.30 37.80 3.04
N ALA A 14 -1.35 37.47 3.78
CA ALA A 14 -1.45 36.23 4.54
C ALA A 14 -1.65 35.07 3.57
N GLY A 15 -0.57 34.34 3.25
CA GLY A 15 -0.63 33.10 2.50
C GLY A 15 -1.32 32.01 3.33
N LEU A 16 -2.55 31.61 2.98
CA LEU A 16 -3.17 30.39 3.49
C LEU A 16 -2.40 29.18 2.96
N LEU A 17 -1.59 28.56 3.80
CA LEU A 17 -1.08 27.21 3.58
C LEU A 17 -2.26 26.25 3.76
N ALA A 18 -2.88 25.83 2.65
CA ALA A 18 -3.83 24.71 2.64
C ALA A 18 -3.04 23.42 2.99
N ALA A 19 -3.06 23.03 4.26
CA ALA A 19 -2.63 21.72 4.67
C ALA A 19 -3.55 20.70 3.99
N GLY A 20 -3.02 19.95 3.03
CA GLY A 20 -3.73 18.86 2.37
C GLY A 20 -4.08 17.81 3.43
N ALA A 21 -5.31 17.83 3.92
CA ALA A 21 -5.85 16.78 4.77
C ALA A 21 -5.87 15.49 3.94
N SER A 22 -4.99 14.53 4.29
CA SER A 22 -5.08 13.18 3.77
C SER A 22 -6.42 12.61 4.23
N ALA A 23 -7.35 12.44 3.30
CA ALA A 23 -8.66 11.88 3.61
C ALA A 23 -8.49 10.49 4.23
N ALA A 24 -9.19 10.23 5.33
CA ALA A 24 -9.24 8.90 5.91
C ALA A 24 -9.81 7.91 4.87
N PRO A 25 -9.32 6.66 4.84
CA PRO A 25 -9.81 5.68 3.89
C PRO A 25 -11.31 5.42 4.10
N ASP A 26 -12.05 5.25 2.99
CA ASP A 26 -13.48 4.97 3.00
C ASP A 26 -13.76 3.62 3.71
N PRO A 27 -14.53 3.60 4.81
CA PRO A 27 -14.83 2.37 5.54
C PRO A 27 -15.52 1.30 4.66
N ALA A 28 -16.36 1.70 3.71
CA ALA A 28 -17.02 0.77 2.80
C ALA A 28 -16.02 0.14 1.82
N ALA A 29 -15.04 0.89 1.33
CA ALA A 29 -13.96 0.36 0.51
C ALA A 29 -13.11 -0.63 1.30
N LEU A 30 -12.79 -0.34 2.56
CA LEU A 30 -12.05 -1.26 3.42
C LEU A 30 -12.80 -2.57 3.64
N GLN A 31 -14.11 -2.51 3.89
CA GLN A 31 -14.94 -3.73 4.06
C GLN A 31 -14.96 -4.57 2.77
N ARG A 32 -15.11 -3.95 1.60
CA ARG A 32 -15.04 -4.67 0.31
C ARG A 32 -13.66 -5.28 0.08
N GLY A 33 -12.60 -4.54 0.41
CA GLY A 33 -11.22 -5.02 0.30
C GLY A 33 -10.96 -6.25 1.17
N GLU A 34 -11.49 -6.29 2.39
CA GLU A 34 -11.42 -7.46 3.27
C GLU A 34 -12.12 -8.67 2.65
N GLN A 35 -13.30 -8.47 2.05
CA GLN A 35 -14.02 -9.54 1.35
C GLN A 35 -13.21 -10.10 0.16
N VAL A 36 -12.53 -9.23 -0.59
CA VAL A 36 -11.63 -9.66 -1.66
C VAL A 36 -10.44 -10.44 -1.11
N TYR A 37 -9.88 -10.01 0.04
CA TYR A 37 -8.76 -10.69 0.71
C TYR A 37 -9.09 -12.12 1.14
N ALA A 38 -10.33 -12.45 1.38
CA ALA A 38 -10.76 -13.83 1.68
C ALA A 38 -10.27 -14.84 0.61
N ARG A 39 -10.11 -14.43 -0.64
CA ARG A 39 -9.55 -15.24 -1.73
C ARG A 39 -8.04 -15.51 -1.57
N CYS A 40 -7.35 -14.67 -0.81
CA CYS A 40 -5.91 -14.77 -0.54
C CYS A 40 -5.62 -15.61 0.71
N ALA A 41 -6.61 -15.70 1.62
CA ALA A 41 -6.47 -16.33 2.93
C ALA A 41 -6.23 -17.85 2.88
N ALA A 42 -6.49 -18.50 1.74
CA ALA A 42 -6.12 -19.90 1.53
C ALA A 42 -4.60 -20.13 1.62
N CYS A 43 -3.80 -19.15 1.16
CA CYS A 43 -2.35 -19.25 1.08
C CYS A 43 -1.62 -18.23 1.98
N HIS A 44 -2.24 -17.13 2.35
CA HIS A 44 -1.65 -16.04 3.11
C HIS A 44 -2.37 -15.79 4.44
N ALA A 45 -1.66 -15.16 5.36
CA ALA A 45 -2.24 -14.51 6.53
C ALA A 45 -1.59 -13.14 6.73
N ILE A 46 -2.21 -12.29 7.51
CA ILE A 46 -1.62 -10.98 7.84
C ILE A 46 -0.39 -11.20 8.72
N GLU A 47 -0.51 -11.95 9.80
CA GLU A 47 0.49 -12.07 10.86
C GLU A 47 1.39 -13.31 10.75
N GLY A 48 1.12 -14.24 9.86
CA GLY A 48 1.84 -15.51 9.84
C GLY A 48 2.10 -16.03 8.44
N ASN A 49 3.25 -16.66 8.27
CA ASN A 49 3.58 -17.40 7.06
C ASN A 49 2.71 -18.66 6.97
N ARG A 50 2.22 -18.94 5.77
CA ARG A 50 1.46 -20.14 5.41
C ARG A 50 2.10 -20.74 4.16
N THR A 51 1.32 -21.24 3.21
CA THR A 51 1.82 -21.61 1.87
C THR A 51 2.43 -20.41 1.15
N GLY A 52 1.89 -19.21 1.38
CA GLY A 52 2.47 -17.93 0.99
C GLY A 52 3.02 -17.15 2.19
N PRO A 53 3.79 -16.08 1.94
CA PRO A 53 4.34 -15.24 2.97
C PRO A 53 3.28 -14.42 3.72
N GLN A 54 3.59 -14.06 4.95
CA GLN A 54 2.81 -13.10 5.73
C GLN A 54 2.82 -11.70 5.10
N HIS A 55 1.78 -10.93 5.38
CA HIS A 55 1.62 -9.57 4.84
C HIS A 55 1.97 -8.45 5.83
N CYS A 56 2.26 -8.75 7.10
CA CYS A 56 2.72 -7.73 8.04
C CYS A 56 3.91 -6.94 7.51
N GLY A 57 3.83 -5.61 7.61
CA GLY A 57 4.88 -4.73 7.10
C GLY A 57 5.05 -4.79 5.57
N LEU A 58 3.97 -5.08 4.85
CA LEU A 58 3.99 -5.21 3.38
C LEU A 58 4.46 -3.93 2.70
N TRP A 59 3.94 -2.77 3.14
CA TRP A 59 4.24 -1.48 2.52
C TRP A 59 5.70 -1.08 2.69
N GLY A 60 6.35 -0.73 1.58
CA GLY A 60 7.78 -0.39 1.54
C GLY A 60 8.72 -1.59 1.62
N ARG A 61 8.20 -2.83 1.80
CA ARG A 61 9.01 -4.05 1.85
C ARG A 61 9.38 -4.50 0.44
N ARG A 62 10.64 -4.91 0.27
CA ARG A 62 11.09 -5.55 -0.97
C ARG A 62 10.41 -6.91 -1.15
N ALA A 63 10.02 -7.25 -2.38
CA ALA A 63 9.50 -8.57 -2.71
C ALA A 63 10.52 -9.66 -2.37
N GLY A 64 10.02 -10.81 -1.88
CA GLY A 64 10.89 -11.92 -1.51
C GLY A 64 11.55 -11.80 -0.13
N THR A 65 11.14 -10.87 0.74
CA THR A 65 11.83 -10.60 2.02
C THR A 65 10.93 -10.61 3.26
N ALA A 66 9.74 -11.24 3.21
CA ALA A 66 8.94 -11.38 4.43
C ALA A 66 9.68 -12.22 5.47
N GLN A 67 9.65 -11.76 6.72
CA GLN A 67 10.36 -12.39 7.82
C GLN A 67 9.94 -13.86 8.01
N GLY A 68 10.92 -14.74 8.13
CA GLY A 68 10.70 -16.15 8.37
C GLY A 68 10.10 -16.96 7.21
N TYR A 69 9.93 -16.37 6.03
CA TYR A 69 9.46 -17.09 4.85
C TYR A 69 10.60 -17.38 3.88
N SER A 70 10.94 -18.66 3.66
CA SER A 70 12.12 -19.09 2.88
C SER A 70 11.78 -19.63 1.48
N THR A 71 10.52 -19.93 1.19
CA THR A 71 10.10 -20.66 -0.03
C THR A 71 9.72 -19.73 -1.21
N TYR A 72 10.30 -18.56 -1.27
CA TYR A 72 10.11 -17.69 -2.43
C TYR A 72 10.69 -18.27 -3.72
N SER A 73 10.00 -18.05 -4.85
CA SER A 73 10.61 -18.28 -6.16
C SER A 73 11.81 -17.36 -6.39
N LYS A 74 12.79 -17.85 -7.14
CA LYS A 74 13.93 -17.03 -7.56
C LYS A 74 13.46 -15.79 -8.31
N ALA A 75 12.47 -15.94 -9.20
CA ALA A 75 11.91 -14.84 -9.98
C ALA A 75 11.38 -13.70 -9.09
N LEU A 76 10.68 -14.00 -8.00
CA LEU A 76 10.16 -12.96 -7.11
C LEU A 76 11.27 -12.29 -6.29
N ARG A 77 12.26 -13.05 -5.80
CA ARG A 77 13.42 -12.48 -5.10
C ARG A 77 14.24 -11.54 -5.97
N ASP A 78 14.37 -11.86 -7.25
CA ASP A 78 15.18 -11.11 -8.21
C ASP A 78 14.41 -9.94 -8.85
N SER A 79 13.09 -9.86 -8.65
CA SER A 79 12.24 -8.87 -9.31
C SER A 79 12.55 -7.42 -8.95
N ALA A 80 13.25 -7.19 -7.83
CA ALA A 80 13.57 -5.87 -7.28
C ALA A 80 12.32 -5.01 -6.95
N ILE A 81 11.13 -5.59 -6.98
CA ILE A 81 9.87 -4.90 -6.64
C ILE A 81 9.91 -4.48 -5.17
N VAL A 82 9.51 -3.23 -4.92
CA VAL A 82 9.17 -2.74 -3.58
C VAL A 82 7.65 -2.56 -3.56
N TRP A 83 7.01 -3.08 -2.52
CA TRP A 83 5.55 -3.07 -2.43
C TRP A 83 5.02 -1.70 -2.06
N ASP A 84 4.31 -1.11 -2.98
CA ASP A 84 3.53 0.12 -2.85
C ASP A 84 2.20 -0.04 -3.58
N GLU A 85 1.38 1.00 -3.59
CA GLU A 85 0.08 0.98 -4.26
C GLU A 85 0.21 0.65 -5.75
N ARG A 86 1.18 1.24 -6.43
CA ARG A 86 1.39 1.04 -7.88
C ARG A 86 1.87 -0.37 -8.18
N SER A 87 2.90 -0.85 -7.50
CA SER A 87 3.47 -2.18 -7.72
C SER A 87 2.50 -3.28 -7.36
N LEU A 88 1.71 -3.12 -6.28
CA LEU A 88 0.64 -4.03 -5.92
C LEU A 88 -0.48 -4.04 -6.96
N ASN A 89 -0.87 -2.88 -7.49
CA ASN A 89 -1.89 -2.82 -8.54
C ASN A 89 -1.50 -3.60 -9.79
N VAL A 90 -0.24 -3.48 -10.22
CA VAL A 90 0.27 -4.23 -11.37
C VAL A 90 0.40 -5.71 -11.07
N PHE A 91 1.01 -6.07 -9.94
CA PHE A 91 1.25 -7.46 -9.55
C PHE A 91 -0.06 -8.23 -9.30
N LEU A 92 -0.98 -7.66 -8.52
CA LEU A 92 -2.24 -8.33 -8.17
C LEU A 92 -3.19 -8.46 -9.36
N LYS A 93 -3.05 -7.65 -10.40
CA LYS A 93 -3.83 -7.81 -11.63
C LYS A 93 -3.49 -9.12 -12.36
N ASP A 94 -2.21 -9.48 -12.41
CA ASP A 94 -1.72 -10.71 -13.04
C ASP A 94 -0.32 -11.05 -12.50
N PRO A 95 -0.22 -11.80 -11.40
CA PRO A 95 1.07 -12.12 -10.79
C PRO A 95 2.02 -12.86 -11.73
N MET A 96 1.52 -13.84 -12.47
CA MET A 96 2.35 -14.67 -13.34
C MET A 96 2.87 -13.91 -14.57
N LYS A 97 2.10 -12.94 -15.07
CA LYS A 97 2.55 -12.06 -16.15
C LYS A 97 3.52 -10.99 -15.66
N THR A 98 3.30 -10.47 -14.47
CA THR A 98 4.13 -9.40 -13.89
C THR A 98 5.50 -9.93 -13.45
N VAL A 99 5.54 -11.15 -12.90
CA VAL A 99 6.77 -11.84 -12.48
C VAL A 99 6.76 -13.26 -13.05
N PRO A 100 7.16 -13.44 -14.31
CA PRO A 100 7.26 -14.78 -14.91
C PRO A 100 8.15 -15.69 -14.05
N GLY A 101 7.63 -16.86 -13.68
CA GLY A 101 8.31 -17.79 -12.79
C GLY A 101 8.03 -17.58 -11.30
N THR A 102 7.09 -16.70 -10.94
CA THR A 102 6.59 -16.61 -9.56
C THR A 102 5.95 -17.93 -9.13
N ALA A 103 6.14 -18.30 -7.86
CA ALA A 103 5.43 -19.44 -7.26
C ALA A 103 3.98 -19.11 -6.87
N MET A 104 3.56 -17.85 -6.93
CA MET A 104 2.19 -17.42 -6.67
C MET A 104 1.30 -17.73 -7.89
N GLY A 105 0.78 -18.95 -7.92
CA GLY A 105 -0.08 -19.45 -9.00
C GLY A 105 -1.52 -18.94 -8.91
N TYR A 106 -1.71 -17.64 -8.78
CA TYR A 106 -3.01 -16.98 -8.68
C TYR A 106 -3.31 -16.20 -9.96
N ALA A 107 -4.54 -16.32 -10.47
CA ALA A 107 -4.94 -15.68 -11.73
C ALA A 107 -5.02 -14.15 -11.66
N GLY A 108 -5.05 -13.60 -10.46
CA GLY A 108 -5.11 -12.17 -10.21
C GLY A 108 -6.53 -11.65 -9.95
N VAL A 109 -6.61 -10.45 -9.43
CA VAL A 109 -7.84 -9.66 -9.25
C VAL A 109 -8.00 -8.78 -10.48
N LYS A 110 -8.83 -9.19 -11.44
CA LYS A 110 -8.95 -8.54 -12.75
C LYS A 110 -9.78 -7.25 -12.70
N ASP A 111 -10.81 -7.22 -11.86
CA ASP A 111 -11.62 -6.02 -11.65
C ASP A 111 -10.81 -4.93 -10.97
N ASP A 112 -10.79 -3.74 -11.57
CA ASP A 112 -9.98 -2.62 -11.11
C ASP A 112 -10.50 -2.04 -9.78
N GLY A 113 -11.83 -2.07 -9.55
CA GLY A 113 -12.46 -1.62 -8.31
C GLY A 113 -12.18 -2.56 -7.14
N GLU A 114 -12.39 -3.88 -7.33
CA GLU A 114 -12.05 -4.88 -6.32
C GLU A 114 -10.57 -4.81 -5.93
N ARG A 115 -9.71 -4.62 -6.92
CA ARG A 115 -8.27 -4.53 -6.68
C ARG A 115 -7.87 -3.26 -5.94
N ALA A 116 -8.49 -2.13 -6.24
CA ALA A 116 -8.29 -0.88 -5.52
C ALA A 116 -8.73 -1.00 -4.05
N ASP A 117 -9.91 -1.56 -3.81
CA ASP A 117 -10.44 -1.80 -2.46
C ASP A 117 -9.54 -2.77 -1.66
N LEU A 118 -9.07 -3.85 -2.28
CA LEU A 118 -8.10 -4.78 -1.69
C LEU A 118 -6.80 -4.07 -1.28
N ILE A 119 -6.25 -3.24 -2.14
CA ILE A 119 -5.00 -2.51 -1.89
C ILE A 119 -5.19 -1.51 -0.74
N ALA A 120 -6.31 -0.79 -0.72
CA ALA A 120 -6.65 0.11 0.37
C ALA A 120 -6.76 -0.64 1.71
N TRP A 121 -7.41 -1.78 1.73
CA TRP A 121 -7.52 -2.62 2.92
C TRP A 121 -6.16 -3.19 3.35
N LEU A 122 -5.35 -3.72 2.44
CA LEU A 122 -4.01 -4.22 2.74
C LEU A 122 -3.13 -3.13 3.37
N LYS A 123 -3.22 -1.90 2.88
CA LYS A 123 -2.46 -0.76 3.43
C LYS A 123 -2.78 -0.55 4.91
N GLU A 124 -4.04 -0.66 5.29
CA GLU A 124 -4.47 -0.51 6.68
C GLU A 124 -4.18 -1.76 7.54
N ALA A 125 -4.49 -2.95 7.02
CA ALA A 125 -4.39 -4.21 7.76
C ALA A 125 -2.94 -4.63 8.03
N THR A 126 -1.99 -4.19 7.19
CA THR A 126 -0.58 -4.61 7.30
C THR A 126 0.30 -3.59 8.03
N ARG A 127 -0.29 -2.51 8.55
CA ARG A 127 0.45 -1.50 9.33
C ARG A 127 1.02 -2.09 10.62
N PRO A 128 2.25 -1.71 11.00
CA PRO A 128 2.78 -2.02 12.32
C PRO A 128 1.85 -1.51 13.44
N GLY A 129 1.63 -2.30 14.48
CA GLY A 129 0.97 -1.88 15.71
C GLY A 129 -0.52 -2.23 15.88
N LYS A 130 -1.19 -2.86 14.89
CA LYS A 130 -2.53 -3.47 15.06
C LYS A 130 -2.42 -4.99 15.09
N ALA A 131 -2.80 -5.64 13.98
CA ALA A 131 -2.62 -7.07 13.80
C ALA A 131 -1.16 -7.44 13.50
N CYS A 132 -0.32 -6.47 13.15
CA CYS A 132 1.07 -6.66 12.81
C CYS A 132 1.98 -6.18 13.95
N GLN A 133 2.09 -6.98 14.99
CA GLN A 133 3.20 -6.80 15.92
C GLN A 133 4.47 -7.29 15.22
N LEU A 134 5.35 -6.36 14.90
CA LEU A 134 6.70 -6.73 14.47
C LEU A 134 7.32 -7.50 15.64
N LEU A 135 7.47 -8.81 15.47
CA LEU A 135 8.25 -9.62 16.41
C LEU A 135 9.68 -9.05 16.46
N PRO A 136 10.26 -8.95 17.65
CA PRO A 136 11.60 -8.43 17.85
C PRO A 136 12.66 -9.21 17.08
#